data_ac908fea275bc22752c6ba0ac4798f4c
#
_entry.id   ac908fea275bc22752c6ba0ac4798f4c
#
_cell.length_a   1.000
_cell.length_b   1.000
_cell.length_c   1.000
_cell.angle_alpha   90.00
_cell.angle_beta   90.00
_cell.angle_gamma   90.00
#
_symmetry.space_group_name_H-M   'P 1'
#
loop_
_entity.id
_entity.type
_entity.pdbx_description
1 polymer ?
#
loop_
_entity_poly.entity_id
_entity_poly.type
_entity_poly.pdbx_seq_one_letter_code
_entity_poly.pdbx_strand_id
1 'polypeptide(L)'
;MKKLILFTLLFTVFFSTAQKKELRNANKFFISGEYSSAIDLLDSAKDIFDSSDDKIKSQAMLLYGKIHTSMEDFELAMKAFDMSKNLGTSDQILNPEVRKLETAIITSAVGDNETENFSSAAKKLKMVYDLNTETNQEYLYYAASSAVNSLDYPLALNYYELLRDIKYEGIETKFFITEVSSGNEIEINSETEFNLLQKSKEYENPREEDTDSKFPEIVKNIALIYKELGQNDKALAAIEAARSSNPDDVGLIMTAANIYFELGNKEAFKLAMAEAIEKDPNNAILYYNLGVVSADLGEKDDAISYYEKSIGLDPNNENSYLNLVALILEGEQDIVSQMNSLGTSRADNLKYDELKELRENLYKQCIPILKDLISINNNIEAIRTLMNIYGTIGDNTGYMEMKNLLEQQD
;
A
#
# COMPACT_ATOMS: atom_id res chain seq x y z
N MET A 1 -19.29 70.74 20.13
CA MET A 1 -19.03 69.80 19.01
C MET A 1 -17.54 69.67 18.70
N LYS A 2 -16.73 70.70 18.50
CA LYS A 2 -15.28 70.55 18.18
C LYS A 2 -14.45 69.81 19.24
N LYS A 3 -14.74 69.94 20.55
CA LYS A 3 -14.01 69.21 21.63
C LYS A 3 -14.37 67.73 21.71
N LEU A 4 -15.60 67.32 21.32
CA LEU A 4 -16.01 65.92 21.30
C LEU A 4 -15.38 65.16 20.11
N ILE A 5 -15.26 65.81 18.96
CA ILE A 5 -14.60 65.26 17.76
C ILE A 5 -13.08 65.09 18.00
N LEU A 6 -12.44 65.97 18.74
CA LEU A 6 -11.02 65.86 19.05
C LEU A 6 -10.71 64.71 20.04
N PHE A 7 -11.66 64.45 20.99
CA PHE A 7 -11.53 63.37 21.95
C PHE A 7 -11.72 62.01 21.31
N THR A 8 -12.67 61.86 20.36
CA THR A 8 -12.85 60.64 19.59
C THR A 8 -11.66 60.37 18.64
N LEU A 9 -11.13 61.37 17.99
CA LEU A 9 -9.91 61.23 17.15
C LEU A 9 -8.67 60.83 17.94
N LEU A 10 -8.47 61.39 19.16
CA LEU A 10 -7.35 61.00 20.04
C LEU A 10 -7.51 59.52 20.52
N PHE A 11 -8.72 59.10 20.86
CA PHE A 11 -8.99 57.73 21.32
C PHE A 11 -8.70 56.70 20.20
N THR A 12 -9.11 56.96 18.96
CA THR A 12 -8.85 56.07 17.81
C THR A 12 -7.37 55.98 17.45
N VAL A 13 -6.59 57.04 17.58
CA VAL A 13 -5.15 57.03 17.35
C VAL A 13 -4.40 56.25 18.44
N PHE A 14 -4.80 56.37 19.72
CA PHE A 14 -4.22 55.58 20.80
C PHE A 14 -4.49 54.10 20.67
N PHE A 15 -5.70 53.68 20.28
CA PHE A 15 -6.03 52.28 20.04
C PHE A 15 -5.25 51.69 18.87
N SER A 16 -5.13 52.38 17.75
CA SER A 16 -4.38 51.89 16.57
C SER A 16 -2.86 51.78 16.86
N THR A 17 -2.29 52.58 17.75
CA THR A 17 -0.88 52.46 18.14
C THR A 17 -0.66 51.31 19.12
N ALA A 18 -1.61 51.04 20.03
CA ALA A 18 -1.54 49.91 20.97
C ALA A 18 -1.55 48.56 20.24
N GLN A 19 -2.51 48.37 19.31
CA GLN A 19 -2.66 47.16 18.51
C GLN A 19 -1.37 46.77 17.77
N LYS A 20 -0.77 47.75 17.04
CA LYS A 20 0.48 47.53 16.31
C LYS A 20 1.65 47.24 17.22
N LYS A 21 1.65 47.82 18.44
CA LYS A 21 2.69 47.59 19.43
C LYS A 21 2.64 46.17 19.97
N GLU A 22 1.44 45.67 20.35
CA GLU A 22 1.28 44.33 20.89
C GLU A 22 1.59 43.26 19.81
N LEU A 23 1.12 43.44 18.57
CA LEU A 23 1.46 42.58 17.46
C LEU A 23 2.97 42.52 17.20
N ARG A 24 3.66 43.67 17.23
CA ARG A 24 5.11 43.72 17.05
C ARG A 24 5.87 43.04 18.21
N ASN A 25 5.38 43.16 19.44
CA ASN A 25 5.99 42.54 20.61
C ASN A 25 5.78 41.01 20.57
N ALA A 26 4.59 40.55 20.25
CA ALA A 26 4.31 39.11 20.05
C ALA A 26 5.18 38.49 18.93
N ASN A 27 5.35 39.22 17.82
CA ASN A 27 6.25 38.77 16.74
C ASN A 27 7.74 38.75 17.17
N LYS A 28 8.18 39.62 18.11
CA LYS A 28 9.54 39.51 18.67
C LYS A 28 9.71 38.24 19.49
N PHE A 29 8.77 37.91 20.37
CA PHE A 29 8.77 36.65 21.11
C PHE A 29 8.78 35.44 20.17
N PHE A 30 7.98 35.47 19.11
CA PHE A 30 8.00 34.41 18.07
C PHE A 30 9.39 34.26 17.44
N ILE A 31 10.03 35.37 17.02
CA ILE A 31 11.36 35.33 16.39
C ILE A 31 12.43 34.83 17.35
N SER A 32 12.29 35.12 18.67
CA SER A 32 13.24 34.65 19.70
C SER A 32 12.97 33.18 20.14
N GLY A 33 11.93 32.52 19.60
CA GLY A 33 11.56 31.13 19.97
C GLY A 33 10.74 31.05 21.27
N GLU A 34 10.31 32.20 21.83
CA GLU A 34 9.51 32.27 23.06
C GLU A 34 8.01 32.14 22.72
N TYR A 35 7.62 30.98 22.16
CA TYR A 35 6.28 30.75 21.57
C TYR A 35 5.15 30.93 22.59
N SER A 36 5.29 30.37 23.81
CA SER A 36 4.29 30.54 24.87
C SER A 36 4.09 32.03 25.24
N SER A 37 5.18 32.80 25.38
CA SER A 37 5.08 34.25 25.67
C SER A 37 4.42 35.02 24.53
N ALA A 38 4.63 34.58 23.29
CA ALA A 38 3.99 35.18 22.12
C ALA A 38 2.46 34.92 22.12
N ILE A 39 2.02 33.70 22.44
CA ILE A 39 0.59 33.34 22.57
C ILE A 39 -0.05 34.09 23.71
N ASP A 40 0.54 34.06 24.92
CA ASP A 40 0.04 34.77 26.11
C ASP A 40 -0.19 36.27 25.85
N LEU A 41 0.73 36.88 25.10
CA LEU A 41 0.58 38.29 24.72
C LEU A 41 -0.55 38.52 23.72
N LEU A 42 -0.69 37.66 22.72
CA LEU A 42 -1.78 37.75 21.74
C LEU A 42 -3.14 37.52 22.42
N ASP A 43 -3.24 36.54 23.30
CA ASP A 43 -4.46 36.21 24.03
C ASP A 43 -4.87 37.34 25.00
N SER A 44 -3.91 37.90 25.72
CA SER A 44 -4.18 39.04 26.60
C SER A 44 -4.61 40.31 25.86
N ALA A 45 -4.20 40.44 24.60
CA ALA A 45 -4.56 41.52 23.70
C ALA A 45 -5.77 41.21 22.80
N LYS A 46 -6.48 40.09 23.00
CA LYS A 46 -7.56 39.63 22.14
C LYS A 46 -8.65 40.68 21.94
N ASP A 47 -9.14 41.29 23.01
CA ASP A 47 -10.20 42.31 22.91
C ASP A 47 -9.74 43.54 22.11
N ILE A 48 -8.42 43.83 22.16
CA ILE A 48 -7.81 44.91 21.38
C ILE A 48 -7.81 44.55 19.90
N PHE A 49 -7.49 43.28 19.55
CA PHE A 49 -7.51 42.80 18.17
C PHE A 49 -8.94 42.66 17.65
N ASP A 50 -9.89 42.14 18.44
CA ASP A 50 -11.28 41.98 18.06
C ASP A 50 -11.97 43.33 17.74
N SER A 51 -11.51 44.42 18.32
CA SER A 51 -11.95 45.76 18.01
C SER A 51 -11.19 46.46 16.88
N SER A 52 -10.18 45.81 16.30
CA SER A 52 -9.33 46.33 15.22
C SER A 52 -9.99 46.28 13.85
N ASP A 53 -9.34 46.92 12.87
CA ASP A 53 -9.65 46.69 11.47
C ASP A 53 -9.25 45.27 11.00
N ASP A 54 -9.82 44.80 9.90
CA ASP A 54 -9.59 43.44 9.39
C ASP A 54 -8.12 43.20 9.03
N LYS A 55 -7.39 44.25 8.64
CA LYS A 55 -5.96 44.16 8.35
C LYS A 55 -5.13 43.80 9.59
N ILE A 56 -5.43 44.40 10.74
CA ILE A 56 -4.72 44.10 12.00
C ILE A 56 -5.14 42.71 12.49
N LYS A 57 -6.43 42.38 12.43
CA LYS A 57 -6.94 41.03 12.76
C LYS A 57 -6.28 39.96 11.92
N SER A 58 -6.21 40.16 10.60
CA SER A 58 -5.59 39.18 9.69
C SER A 58 -4.10 38.94 10.01
N GLN A 59 -3.38 40.03 10.35
CA GLN A 59 -1.99 39.91 10.76
C GLN A 59 -1.80 39.21 12.11
N ALA A 60 -2.71 39.42 13.08
CA ALA A 60 -2.70 38.68 14.33
C ALA A 60 -2.96 37.21 14.11
N MET A 61 -3.98 36.84 13.30
CA MET A 61 -4.29 35.45 12.95
C MET A 61 -3.14 34.80 12.17
N LEU A 62 -2.49 35.51 11.26
CA LEU A 62 -1.32 35.01 10.56
C LEU A 62 -0.18 34.66 11.55
N LEU A 63 0.03 35.52 12.56
CA LEU A 63 1.05 35.29 13.59
C LEU A 63 0.67 34.12 14.50
N TYR A 64 -0.60 33.98 14.91
CA TYR A 64 -1.11 32.79 15.61
C TYR A 64 -0.82 31.52 14.83
N GLY A 65 -1.15 31.49 13.53
CA GLY A 65 -0.89 30.34 12.69
C GLY A 65 0.58 29.95 12.66
N LYS A 66 1.48 30.93 12.54
CA LYS A 66 2.94 30.70 12.55
C LYS A 66 3.43 30.15 13.89
N ILE A 67 2.94 30.70 15.02
CA ILE A 67 3.33 30.24 16.36
C ILE A 67 2.84 28.80 16.58
N HIS A 68 1.56 28.52 16.31
CA HIS A 68 1.00 27.18 16.47
C HIS A 68 1.67 26.16 15.54
N THR A 69 2.08 26.55 14.33
CA THR A 69 2.90 25.68 13.46
C THR A 69 4.21 25.28 14.16
N SER A 70 4.90 26.25 14.79
CA SER A 70 6.17 26.00 15.50
C SER A 70 6.00 25.23 16.81
N MET A 71 4.79 25.23 17.39
CA MET A 71 4.42 24.44 18.59
C MET A 71 3.82 23.07 18.25
N GLU A 72 3.66 22.76 16.97
CA GLU A 72 3.00 21.55 16.46
C GLU A 72 1.51 21.46 16.85
N ASP A 73 0.88 22.58 17.18
CA ASP A 73 -0.57 22.68 17.38
C ASP A 73 -1.29 22.87 16.04
N PHE A 74 -1.20 21.86 15.17
CA PHE A 74 -1.55 21.98 13.75
C PHE A 74 -3.00 22.38 13.49
N GLU A 75 -3.97 21.85 14.27
CA GLU A 75 -5.38 22.24 14.12
C GLU A 75 -5.60 23.74 14.39
N LEU A 76 -4.92 24.27 15.41
CA LEU A 76 -5.00 25.71 15.74
C LEU A 76 -4.31 26.54 14.67
N ALA A 77 -3.19 26.05 14.12
CA ALA A 77 -2.48 26.70 13.02
C ALA A 77 -3.36 26.80 11.77
N MET A 78 -4.01 25.69 11.37
CA MET A 78 -4.95 25.66 10.22
C MET A 78 -6.08 26.68 10.40
N LYS A 79 -6.74 26.66 11.56
CA LYS A 79 -7.83 27.59 11.88
C LYS A 79 -7.37 29.06 11.83
N ALA A 80 -6.18 29.35 12.36
CA ALA A 80 -5.64 30.70 12.36
C ALA A 80 -5.30 31.18 10.95
N PHE A 81 -4.73 30.35 10.10
CA PHE A 81 -4.45 30.69 8.70
C PHE A 81 -5.74 30.88 7.89
N ASP A 82 -6.75 30.04 8.11
CA ASP A 82 -8.06 30.19 7.47
C ASP A 82 -8.76 31.50 7.87
N MET A 83 -8.75 31.82 9.16
CA MET A 83 -9.24 33.11 9.63
C MET A 83 -8.46 34.28 9.03
N SER A 84 -7.13 34.17 8.93
CA SER A 84 -6.27 35.20 8.33
C SER A 84 -6.64 35.43 6.85
N LYS A 85 -6.88 34.35 6.10
CA LYS A 85 -7.33 34.39 4.71
C LYS A 85 -8.68 35.11 4.57
N ASN A 86 -9.66 34.70 5.38
CA ASN A 86 -11.01 35.24 5.35
C ASN A 86 -11.05 36.75 5.74
N LEU A 87 -10.06 37.21 6.51
CA LEU A 87 -9.87 38.62 6.85
C LEU A 87 -9.04 39.41 5.82
N GLY A 88 -8.67 38.78 4.69
CA GLY A 88 -8.06 39.42 3.53
C GLY A 88 -6.54 39.38 3.47
N THR A 89 -5.87 38.46 4.17
CA THR A 89 -4.44 38.17 3.89
C THR A 89 -4.29 37.63 2.48
N SER A 90 -3.41 38.24 1.70
CA SER A 90 -3.16 37.80 0.32
C SER A 90 -2.49 36.44 0.25
N ASP A 91 -2.78 35.67 -0.80
CA ASP A 91 -2.17 34.37 -1.05
C ASP A 91 -0.64 34.45 -1.14
N GLN A 92 -0.10 35.55 -1.65
CA GLN A 92 1.35 35.77 -1.71
C GLN A 92 2.03 35.75 -0.33
N ILE A 93 1.32 36.17 0.71
CA ILE A 93 1.81 36.18 2.11
C ILE A 93 1.49 34.87 2.81
N LEU A 94 0.28 34.33 2.56
CA LEU A 94 -0.25 33.16 3.26
C LEU A 94 0.37 31.86 2.76
N ASN A 95 0.44 31.65 1.44
CA ASN A 95 0.86 30.38 0.86
C ASN A 95 2.24 29.88 1.33
N PRO A 96 3.26 30.75 1.49
CA PRO A 96 4.55 30.31 2.05
C PRO A 96 4.43 29.78 3.49
N GLU A 97 3.53 30.32 4.29
CA GLU A 97 3.36 29.89 5.69
C GLU A 97 2.51 28.60 5.76
N VAL A 98 1.51 28.46 4.88
CA VAL A 98 0.75 27.22 4.74
C VAL A 98 1.65 26.07 4.28
N ARG A 99 2.60 26.30 3.35
CA ARG A 99 3.59 25.28 2.96
C ARG A 99 4.51 24.87 4.11
N LYS A 100 4.88 25.79 4.99
CA LYS A 100 5.65 25.44 6.19
C LYS A 100 4.85 24.59 7.15
N LEU A 101 3.57 24.91 7.34
CA LEU A 101 2.64 24.11 8.13
C LEU A 101 2.50 22.70 7.52
N GLU A 102 2.27 22.60 6.21
CA GLU A 102 2.17 21.34 5.48
C GLU A 102 3.43 20.48 5.70
N THR A 103 4.62 21.06 5.50
CA THR A 103 5.89 20.35 5.75
C THR A 103 6.04 19.91 7.20
N ALA A 104 5.65 20.74 8.16
CA ALA A 104 5.71 20.39 9.58
C ALA A 104 4.77 19.24 9.93
N ILE A 105 3.54 19.25 9.41
CA ILE A 105 2.57 18.16 9.59
C ILE A 105 3.09 16.85 8.99
N ILE A 106 3.61 16.89 7.75
CA ILE A 106 4.16 15.71 7.07
C ILE A 106 5.33 15.15 7.90
N THR A 107 6.28 15.98 8.31
CA THR A 107 7.44 15.54 9.10
C THR A 107 6.99 14.89 10.41
N SER A 108 6.03 15.49 11.10
CA SER A 108 5.49 14.95 12.35
C SER A 108 4.71 13.64 12.13
N ALA A 109 3.97 13.53 11.02
CA ALA A 109 3.24 12.30 10.67
C ALA A 109 4.18 11.14 10.31
N VAL A 110 5.28 11.43 9.59
CA VAL A 110 6.33 10.44 9.28
C VAL A 110 6.96 9.91 10.57
N GLY A 111 7.33 10.81 11.51
CA GLY A 111 7.86 10.40 12.81
C GLY A 111 6.88 9.55 13.64
N ASP A 112 5.57 9.86 13.56
CA ASP A 112 4.54 9.03 14.18
C ASP A 112 4.46 7.64 13.54
N ASN A 113 4.54 7.52 12.22
CA ASN A 113 4.55 6.22 11.54
C ASN A 113 5.81 5.40 11.88
N GLU A 114 6.99 6.05 11.96
CA GLU A 114 8.24 5.38 12.35
C GLU A 114 8.19 4.84 13.79
N THR A 115 7.43 5.49 14.66
CA THR A 115 7.23 5.06 16.05
C THR A 115 5.94 4.25 16.27
N GLU A 116 5.30 3.79 15.20
CA GLU A 116 4.05 3.00 15.20
C GLU A 116 2.86 3.74 15.83
N ASN A 117 2.91 5.06 15.95
CA ASN A 117 1.79 5.87 16.40
C ASN A 117 0.81 6.17 15.24
N PHE A 118 0.35 5.09 14.59
CA PHE A 118 -0.42 5.14 13.35
C PHE A 118 -1.71 5.97 13.45
N SER A 119 -2.38 5.95 14.62
CA SER A 119 -3.60 6.75 14.81
C SER A 119 -3.34 8.26 14.75
N SER A 120 -2.20 8.73 15.28
CA SER A 120 -1.78 10.12 15.17
C SER A 120 -1.36 10.47 13.74
N ALA A 121 -0.56 9.60 13.13
CA ALA A 121 -0.12 9.74 11.74
C ALA A 121 -1.31 9.89 10.78
N ALA A 122 -2.32 9.02 10.89
CA ALA A 122 -3.53 9.05 10.08
C ALA A 122 -4.25 10.41 10.14
N LYS A 123 -4.40 10.97 11.35
CA LYS A 123 -5.05 12.27 11.54
C LYS A 123 -4.23 13.42 10.95
N LYS A 124 -2.90 13.40 11.16
CA LYS A 124 -2.00 14.41 10.61
C LYS A 124 -1.96 14.37 9.08
N LEU A 125 -1.87 13.19 8.47
CA LEU A 125 -1.92 13.05 7.02
C LEU A 125 -3.25 13.52 6.42
N LYS A 126 -4.36 13.27 7.12
CA LYS A 126 -5.67 13.84 6.72
C LYS A 126 -5.68 15.37 6.78
N MET A 127 -5.00 15.99 7.77
CA MET A 127 -4.86 17.46 7.81
C MET A 127 -4.09 17.98 6.59
N VAL A 128 -3.06 17.27 6.12
CA VAL A 128 -2.34 17.65 4.89
C VAL A 128 -3.28 17.63 3.68
N TYR A 129 -4.09 16.58 3.54
CA TYR A 129 -5.12 16.53 2.50
C TYR A 129 -6.08 17.73 2.60
N ASP A 130 -6.52 18.08 3.83
CA ASP A 130 -7.48 19.17 4.06
C ASP A 130 -6.90 20.57 3.75
N LEU A 131 -5.58 20.74 3.76
CA LEU A 131 -4.93 21.98 3.33
C LEU A 131 -5.13 22.25 1.84
N ASN A 132 -5.15 21.22 1.01
CA ASN A 132 -5.46 21.32 -0.42
C ASN A 132 -5.96 19.98 -0.96
N THR A 133 -7.27 19.84 -1.07
CA THR A 133 -7.91 18.58 -1.49
C THR A 133 -7.69 18.22 -2.97
N GLU A 134 -7.19 19.14 -3.78
CA GLU A 134 -6.90 18.88 -5.19
C GLU A 134 -5.49 18.33 -5.42
N THR A 135 -4.50 18.90 -4.72
CA THR A 135 -3.08 18.55 -4.92
C THR A 135 -2.55 17.52 -3.92
N ASN A 136 -3.21 17.37 -2.77
CA ASN A 136 -2.73 16.57 -1.65
C ASN A 136 -3.49 15.23 -1.50
N GLN A 137 -4.05 14.70 -2.59
CA GLN A 137 -4.86 13.48 -2.57
C GLN A 137 -4.06 12.25 -2.09
N GLU A 138 -2.78 12.20 -2.38
CA GLU A 138 -1.89 11.12 -1.93
C GLU A 138 -1.82 10.99 -0.40
N TYR A 139 -1.88 12.11 0.32
CA TYR A 139 -1.85 12.10 1.79
C TYR A 139 -3.13 11.52 2.39
N LEU A 140 -4.26 11.60 1.70
CA LEU A 140 -5.47 10.89 2.11
C LEU A 140 -5.29 9.37 1.98
N TYR A 141 -4.60 8.90 0.93
CA TYR A 141 -4.26 7.49 0.77
C TYR A 141 -3.33 7.01 1.90
N TYR A 142 -2.29 7.77 2.22
CA TYR A 142 -1.41 7.44 3.34
C TYR A 142 -2.14 7.52 4.69
N ALA A 143 -3.08 8.46 4.86
CA ALA A 143 -3.93 8.54 6.05
C ALA A 143 -4.81 7.29 6.22
N ALA A 144 -5.41 6.81 5.12
CA ALA A 144 -6.22 5.59 5.12
C ALA A 144 -5.38 4.36 5.50
N SER A 145 -4.18 4.25 4.93
CA SER A 145 -3.24 3.17 5.24
C SER A 145 -2.79 3.18 6.71
N SER A 146 -2.44 4.36 7.24
CA SER A 146 -2.08 4.51 8.67
C SER A 146 -3.27 4.19 9.58
N ALA A 147 -4.51 4.52 9.18
CA ALA A 147 -5.71 4.17 9.94
C ALA A 147 -5.94 2.64 9.97
N VAL A 148 -5.66 1.92 8.88
CA VAL A 148 -5.66 0.44 8.88
C VAL A 148 -4.62 -0.11 9.85
N ASN A 149 -3.39 0.40 9.80
CA ASN A 149 -2.32 -0.03 10.69
C ASN A 149 -2.63 0.23 12.18
N SER A 150 -3.42 1.26 12.47
CA SER A 150 -3.92 1.53 13.83
C SER A 150 -5.12 0.67 14.24
N LEU A 151 -5.63 -0.20 13.34
CA LEU A 151 -6.85 -0.99 13.49
C LEU A 151 -8.12 -0.13 13.67
N ASP A 152 -8.08 1.16 13.35
CA ASP A 152 -9.25 2.04 13.32
C ASP A 152 -10.00 1.87 12.00
N TYR A 153 -10.64 0.71 11.83
CA TYR A 153 -11.36 0.35 10.60
C TYR A 153 -12.47 1.34 10.21
N PRO A 154 -13.26 1.91 11.15
CA PRO A 154 -14.22 2.95 10.79
C PRO A 154 -13.57 4.20 10.20
N LEU A 155 -12.44 4.65 10.74
CA LEU A 155 -11.69 5.80 10.22
C LEU A 155 -11.07 5.49 8.86
N ALA A 156 -10.43 4.32 8.74
CA ALA A 156 -9.85 3.84 7.49
C ALA A 156 -10.89 3.77 6.37
N LEU A 157 -12.08 3.21 6.68
CA LEU A 157 -13.18 3.11 5.73
C LEU A 157 -13.61 4.50 5.23
N ASN A 158 -13.76 5.46 6.13
CA ASN A 158 -14.13 6.83 5.76
C ASN A 158 -13.12 7.45 4.77
N TYR A 159 -11.83 7.25 5.00
CA TYR A 159 -10.79 7.80 4.13
C TYR A 159 -10.72 7.08 2.77
N TYR A 160 -10.82 5.76 2.76
CA TYR A 160 -10.85 5.00 1.50
C TYR A 160 -12.12 5.26 0.69
N GLU A 161 -13.28 5.42 1.32
CA GLU A 161 -14.51 5.78 0.60
C GLU A 161 -14.40 7.18 -0.02
N LEU A 162 -13.78 8.13 0.66
CA LEU A 162 -13.51 9.45 0.09
C LEU A 162 -12.58 9.36 -1.13
N LEU A 163 -11.51 8.53 -1.05
CA LEU A 163 -10.61 8.27 -2.20
C LEU A 163 -11.35 7.65 -3.38
N ARG A 164 -12.23 6.68 -3.13
CA ARG A 164 -13.09 6.09 -4.15
C ARG A 164 -13.99 7.14 -4.79
N ASP A 165 -14.62 7.99 -4.00
CA ASP A 165 -15.59 8.97 -4.47
C ASP A 165 -14.94 10.07 -5.31
N ILE A 166 -13.70 10.48 -4.99
CA ILE A 166 -12.91 11.38 -5.84
C ILE A 166 -12.21 10.67 -7.00
N LYS A 167 -12.34 9.33 -7.11
CA LYS A 167 -11.72 8.48 -8.14
C LYS A 167 -10.18 8.63 -8.16
N TYR A 168 -9.57 8.60 -6.99
CA TYR A 168 -8.12 8.72 -6.88
C TYR A 168 -7.42 7.50 -7.49
N GLU A 169 -6.63 7.72 -8.51
CA GLU A 169 -5.85 6.66 -9.19
C GLU A 169 -4.43 6.52 -8.63
N GLY A 170 -3.83 7.59 -8.14
CA GLY A 170 -2.49 7.58 -7.56
C GLY A 170 -1.39 7.11 -8.50
N ILE A 171 -1.58 7.36 -9.82
CA ILE A 171 -0.60 7.06 -10.85
C ILE A 171 0.55 8.07 -10.75
N GLU A 172 1.77 7.57 -10.74
CA GLU A 172 3.00 8.37 -10.70
C GLU A 172 3.84 8.05 -11.93
N THR A 173 4.34 9.08 -12.60
CA THR A 173 5.27 8.88 -13.71
C THR A 173 6.69 8.73 -13.19
N LYS A 174 7.31 7.60 -13.45
CA LYS A 174 8.71 7.31 -13.18
C LYS A 174 9.59 7.68 -14.37
N PHE A 175 10.75 8.21 -14.09
CA PHE A 175 11.69 8.67 -15.12
C PHE A 175 12.94 7.80 -15.09
N PHE A 176 13.34 7.27 -16.25
CA PHE A 176 14.50 6.42 -16.41
C PHE A 176 15.41 6.99 -17.50
N ILE A 177 16.72 6.86 -17.32
CA ILE A 177 17.71 7.28 -18.30
C ILE A 177 18.93 6.37 -18.23
N THR A 178 19.60 6.12 -19.35
CA THR A 178 20.79 5.28 -19.40
C THR A 178 22.04 6.15 -19.31
N GLU A 179 22.93 5.84 -18.39
CA GLU A 179 24.25 6.48 -18.30
C GLU A 179 25.21 5.88 -19.34
N VAL A 180 25.73 6.70 -20.26
CA VAL A 180 26.59 6.27 -21.38
C VAL A 180 27.89 5.59 -20.89
N SER A 181 28.44 6.05 -19.76
CA SER A 181 29.72 5.54 -19.23
C SER A 181 29.63 4.11 -18.70
N SER A 182 28.50 3.73 -18.11
CA SER A 182 28.28 2.42 -17.49
C SER A 182 27.36 1.52 -18.31
N GLY A 183 26.54 2.09 -19.19
CA GLY A 183 25.46 1.38 -19.88
C GLY A 183 24.27 1.00 -18.99
N ASN A 184 24.23 1.47 -17.74
CA ASN A 184 23.18 1.15 -16.80
C ASN A 184 22.00 2.13 -16.94
N GLU A 185 20.78 1.60 -16.89
CA GLU A 185 19.56 2.41 -16.71
C GLU A 185 19.44 2.80 -15.23
N ILE A 186 19.19 4.07 -14.95
CA ILE A 186 18.99 4.63 -13.61
C ILE A 186 17.62 5.32 -13.52
N GLU A 187 16.96 5.20 -12.37
CA GLU A 187 15.72 5.92 -12.07
C GLU A 187 16.05 7.33 -11.56
N ILE A 188 15.34 8.33 -12.07
CA ILE A 188 15.50 9.74 -11.71
C ILE A 188 14.26 10.19 -10.93
N ASN A 189 14.46 10.68 -9.72
CA ASN A 189 13.38 11.04 -8.81
C ASN A 189 12.71 12.39 -9.06
N SER A 190 13.16 13.14 -10.09
CA SER A 190 12.67 14.49 -10.37
C SER A 190 12.54 14.72 -11.87
N GLU A 191 11.35 15.10 -12.33
CA GLU A 191 11.11 15.51 -13.71
C GLU A 191 12.03 16.65 -14.14
N THR A 192 12.32 17.60 -13.25
CA THR A 192 13.23 18.71 -13.54
C THR A 192 14.66 18.21 -13.82
N GLU A 193 15.15 17.27 -13.01
CA GLU A 193 16.45 16.64 -13.19
C GLU A 193 16.47 15.80 -14.46
N PHE A 194 15.45 14.97 -14.70
CA PHE A 194 15.28 14.19 -15.92
C PHE A 194 15.35 15.07 -17.17
N ASN A 195 14.58 16.16 -17.18
CA ASN A 195 14.60 17.14 -18.28
C ASN A 195 15.96 17.82 -18.49
N LEU A 196 16.78 17.92 -17.45
CA LEU A 196 18.14 18.44 -17.53
C LEU A 196 19.09 17.38 -18.10
N LEU A 197 19.03 16.15 -17.59
CA LEU A 197 19.91 15.04 -17.97
C LEU A 197 19.71 14.63 -19.43
N GLN A 198 18.49 14.66 -19.96
CA GLN A 198 18.18 14.40 -21.37
C GLN A 198 18.96 15.31 -22.35
N LYS A 199 19.41 16.48 -21.90
CA LYS A 199 20.18 17.43 -22.72
C LYS A 199 21.69 17.19 -22.63
N SER A 200 22.15 16.33 -21.74
CA SER A 200 23.55 15.98 -21.57
C SER A 200 23.94 14.84 -22.52
N LYS A 201 25.16 14.87 -23.02
CA LYS A 201 25.73 13.77 -23.83
C LYS A 201 26.20 12.58 -23.01
N GLU A 202 26.11 12.69 -21.69
CA GLU A 202 26.51 11.63 -20.75
C GLU A 202 25.38 10.63 -20.52
N TYR A 203 24.17 10.94 -21.01
CA TYR A 203 22.97 10.13 -20.84
C TYR A 203 22.27 9.91 -22.18
N GLU A 204 21.60 8.76 -22.32
CA GLU A 204 20.84 8.36 -23.50
C GLU A 204 19.58 7.55 -23.12
N ASN A 205 18.73 7.25 -24.10
CA ASN A 205 17.52 6.44 -23.94
C ASN A 205 16.60 6.92 -22.79
N PRO A 206 16.19 8.21 -22.78
CA PRO A 206 15.21 8.68 -21.79
C PRO A 206 13.89 7.94 -21.98
N ARG A 207 13.30 7.46 -20.84
CA ARG A 207 12.05 6.71 -20.82
C ARG A 207 11.20 7.15 -19.64
N GLU A 208 9.93 7.29 -19.88
CA GLU A 208 8.91 7.55 -18.86
C GLU A 208 8.03 6.30 -18.72
N GLU A 209 7.61 5.98 -17.51
CA GLU A 209 6.75 4.84 -17.22
C GLU A 209 5.78 5.21 -16.10
N ASP A 210 4.49 5.07 -16.38
CA ASP A 210 3.47 5.29 -15.36
C ASP A 210 3.34 4.04 -14.47
N THR A 211 3.19 4.28 -13.16
CA THR A 211 2.85 3.20 -12.22
C THR A 211 1.42 2.75 -12.44
N ASP A 212 1.11 1.54 -11.96
CA ASP A 212 -0.27 1.05 -11.94
C ASP A 212 -1.16 1.93 -11.07
N SER A 213 -2.45 1.98 -11.44
CA SER A 213 -3.48 2.67 -10.65
C SER A 213 -3.64 2.01 -9.27
N LYS A 214 -3.70 2.84 -8.21
CA LYS A 214 -4.01 2.41 -6.84
C LYS A 214 -5.53 2.18 -6.62
N PHE A 215 -6.37 2.52 -7.59
CA PHE A 215 -7.82 2.41 -7.44
C PHE A 215 -8.30 0.97 -7.14
N PRO A 216 -7.79 -0.10 -7.79
CA PRO A 216 -8.15 -1.48 -7.44
C PRO A 216 -7.80 -1.84 -5.99
N GLU A 217 -6.65 -1.37 -5.49
CA GLU A 217 -6.24 -1.58 -4.10
C GLU A 217 -7.16 -0.83 -3.11
N ILE A 218 -7.55 0.40 -3.43
CA ILE A 218 -8.49 1.18 -2.62
C ILE A 218 -9.82 0.43 -2.47
N VAL A 219 -10.37 -0.07 -3.56
CA VAL A 219 -11.64 -0.81 -3.56
C VAL A 219 -11.50 -2.13 -2.79
N LYS A 220 -10.38 -2.83 -2.95
CA LYS A 220 -10.05 -4.03 -2.17
C LYS A 220 -10.04 -3.72 -0.67
N ASN A 221 -9.36 -2.65 -0.25
CA ASN A 221 -9.28 -2.26 1.14
C ASN A 221 -10.64 -1.90 1.73
N ILE A 222 -11.50 -1.16 0.98
CA ILE A 222 -12.88 -0.90 1.38
C ILE A 222 -13.63 -2.22 1.64
N ALA A 223 -13.55 -3.16 0.72
CA ALA A 223 -14.26 -4.42 0.84
C ALA A 223 -13.73 -5.30 1.98
N LEU A 224 -12.40 -5.37 2.16
CA LEU A 224 -11.79 -6.07 3.28
C LEU A 224 -12.18 -5.45 4.62
N ILE A 225 -12.21 -4.13 4.73
CA ILE A 225 -12.65 -3.44 5.94
C ILE A 225 -14.13 -3.71 6.22
N TYR A 226 -15.00 -3.70 5.19
CA TYR A 226 -16.39 -4.09 5.36
C TYR A 226 -16.53 -5.53 5.86
N LYS A 227 -15.68 -6.45 5.36
CA LYS A 227 -15.62 -7.84 5.85
C LYS A 227 -15.20 -7.88 7.32
N GLU A 228 -14.12 -7.19 7.71
CA GLU A 228 -13.68 -7.13 9.12
C GLU A 228 -14.76 -6.56 10.05
N LEU A 229 -15.57 -5.63 9.55
CA LEU A 229 -16.74 -5.09 10.24
C LEU A 229 -17.97 -6.01 10.19
N GLY A 230 -17.87 -7.21 9.59
CA GLY A 230 -18.97 -8.17 9.41
C GLY A 230 -20.04 -7.73 8.40
N GLN A 231 -19.74 -6.75 7.53
CA GLN A 231 -20.68 -6.15 6.58
C GLN A 231 -20.48 -6.74 5.16
N ASN A 232 -20.56 -8.08 5.03
CA ASN A 232 -20.23 -8.82 3.81
C ASN A 232 -21.01 -8.36 2.56
N ASP A 233 -22.30 -8.02 2.72
CA ASP A 233 -23.11 -7.52 1.60
C ASP A 233 -22.56 -6.20 1.04
N LYS A 234 -22.04 -5.33 1.91
CA LYS A 234 -21.42 -4.08 1.46
C LYS A 234 -20.05 -4.31 0.83
N ALA A 235 -19.30 -5.30 1.31
CA ALA A 235 -18.04 -5.71 0.69
C ALA A 235 -18.26 -6.11 -0.77
N LEU A 236 -19.22 -7.00 -1.02
CA LEU A 236 -19.57 -7.42 -2.37
C LEU A 236 -20.12 -6.26 -3.22
N ALA A 237 -21.00 -5.43 -2.66
CA ALA A 237 -21.55 -4.30 -3.38
C ALA A 237 -20.49 -3.28 -3.80
N ALA A 238 -19.49 -3.02 -2.95
CA ALA A 238 -18.40 -2.09 -3.24
C ALA A 238 -17.59 -2.56 -4.45
N ILE A 239 -17.22 -3.84 -4.50
CA ILE A 239 -16.42 -4.38 -5.60
C ILE A 239 -17.22 -4.46 -6.91
N GLU A 240 -18.49 -4.86 -6.86
CA GLU A 240 -19.33 -4.93 -8.04
C GLU A 240 -19.61 -3.55 -8.64
N ALA A 241 -19.78 -2.53 -7.81
CA ALA A 241 -19.92 -1.15 -8.28
C ALA A 241 -18.66 -0.65 -9.01
N ALA A 242 -17.47 -0.96 -8.49
CA ALA A 242 -16.22 -0.61 -9.13
C ALA A 242 -16.03 -1.34 -10.47
N ARG A 243 -16.33 -2.64 -10.53
CA ARG A 243 -16.27 -3.45 -11.76
C ARG A 243 -17.25 -2.95 -12.81
N SER A 244 -18.46 -2.55 -12.40
CA SER A 244 -19.45 -2.00 -13.34
C SER A 244 -18.98 -0.73 -14.03
N SER A 245 -18.12 0.05 -13.38
CA SER A 245 -17.55 1.28 -13.95
C SER A 245 -16.31 1.02 -14.80
N ASN A 246 -15.62 -0.10 -14.56
CA ASN A 246 -14.36 -0.48 -15.20
C ASN A 246 -14.35 -1.98 -15.54
N PRO A 247 -15.19 -2.45 -16.49
CA PRO A 247 -15.42 -3.87 -16.72
C PRO A 247 -14.22 -4.62 -17.33
N ASP A 248 -13.29 -3.91 -17.92
CA ASP A 248 -12.09 -4.48 -18.53
C ASP A 248 -10.84 -4.39 -17.62
N ASP A 249 -11.01 -3.86 -16.40
CA ASP A 249 -9.91 -3.77 -15.43
C ASP A 249 -9.67 -5.13 -14.76
N VAL A 250 -8.61 -5.83 -15.21
CA VAL A 250 -8.20 -7.13 -14.67
C VAL A 250 -7.88 -7.04 -13.18
N GLY A 251 -7.34 -5.92 -12.71
CA GLY A 251 -7.06 -5.69 -11.29
C GLY A 251 -8.33 -5.70 -10.43
N LEU A 252 -9.43 -5.08 -10.90
CA LEU A 252 -10.73 -5.12 -10.22
C LEU A 252 -11.35 -6.52 -10.28
N ILE A 253 -11.21 -7.24 -11.40
CA ILE A 253 -11.70 -8.62 -11.52
C ILE A 253 -10.95 -9.52 -10.52
N MET A 254 -9.64 -9.43 -10.45
CA MET A 254 -8.82 -10.15 -9.48
C MET A 254 -9.16 -9.78 -8.03
N THR A 255 -9.42 -8.50 -7.78
CA THR A 255 -9.84 -8.03 -6.45
C THR A 255 -11.18 -8.63 -6.06
N ALA A 256 -12.15 -8.68 -6.97
CA ALA A 256 -13.43 -9.35 -6.74
C ALA A 256 -13.23 -10.84 -6.43
N ALA A 257 -12.38 -11.53 -7.21
CA ALA A 257 -12.06 -12.93 -6.99
C ALA A 257 -11.48 -13.14 -5.58
N ASN A 258 -10.50 -12.33 -5.16
CA ASN A 258 -9.91 -12.43 -3.82
C ASN A 258 -10.97 -12.25 -2.72
N ILE A 259 -11.91 -11.32 -2.88
CA ILE A 259 -12.99 -11.11 -1.91
C ILE A 259 -13.93 -12.31 -1.89
N TYR A 260 -14.31 -12.87 -3.04
CA TYR A 260 -15.11 -14.09 -3.09
C TYR A 260 -14.40 -15.25 -2.37
N PHE A 261 -13.09 -15.40 -2.58
CA PHE A 261 -12.28 -16.40 -1.87
C PHE A 261 -12.32 -16.19 -0.36
N GLU A 262 -12.05 -14.97 0.11
CA GLU A 262 -12.06 -14.61 1.52
C GLU A 262 -13.44 -14.81 2.18
N LEU A 263 -14.52 -14.59 1.44
CA LEU A 263 -15.89 -14.87 1.89
C LEU A 263 -16.28 -16.35 1.78
N GLY A 264 -15.36 -17.22 1.31
CA GLY A 264 -15.60 -18.65 1.11
C GLY A 264 -16.46 -18.98 -0.12
N ASN A 265 -16.73 -18.01 -1.00
CA ASN A 265 -17.50 -18.22 -2.22
C ASN A 265 -16.58 -18.64 -3.38
N LYS A 266 -16.13 -19.91 -3.33
CA LYS A 266 -15.17 -20.48 -4.27
C LYS A 266 -15.69 -20.52 -5.72
N GLU A 267 -16.97 -20.71 -5.92
CA GLU A 267 -17.60 -20.70 -7.24
C GLU A 267 -17.52 -19.31 -7.90
N ALA A 268 -17.86 -18.26 -7.16
CA ALA A 268 -17.74 -16.90 -7.67
C ALA A 268 -16.26 -16.52 -7.92
N PHE A 269 -15.34 -17.00 -7.09
CA PHE A 269 -13.91 -16.88 -7.34
C PHE A 269 -13.51 -17.48 -8.68
N LYS A 270 -13.87 -18.75 -8.96
CA LYS A 270 -13.53 -19.42 -10.22
C LYS A 270 -14.08 -18.67 -11.43
N LEU A 271 -15.33 -18.19 -11.36
CA LEU A 271 -15.93 -17.40 -12.44
C LEU A 271 -15.17 -16.09 -12.69
N ALA A 272 -14.81 -15.37 -11.65
CA ALA A 272 -14.05 -14.14 -11.78
C ALA A 272 -12.63 -14.39 -12.32
N MET A 273 -11.96 -15.46 -11.89
CA MET A 273 -10.66 -15.83 -12.43
C MET A 273 -10.71 -16.27 -13.89
N ALA A 274 -11.77 -16.99 -14.30
CA ALA A 274 -11.99 -17.33 -15.71
C ALA A 274 -12.18 -16.08 -16.58
N GLU A 275 -12.95 -15.10 -16.08
CA GLU A 275 -13.10 -13.80 -16.74
C GLU A 275 -11.75 -13.04 -16.85
N ALA A 276 -10.94 -13.05 -15.78
CA ALA A 276 -9.61 -12.43 -15.81
C ALA A 276 -8.70 -13.07 -16.87
N ILE A 277 -8.75 -14.41 -17.00
CA ILE A 277 -8.00 -15.16 -18.04
C ILE A 277 -8.45 -14.80 -19.45
N GLU A 278 -9.74 -14.56 -19.68
CA GLU A 278 -10.22 -14.10 -20.99
C GLU A 278 -9.62 -12.74 -21.38
N LYS A 279 -9.35 -11.90 -20.41
CA LYS A 279 -8.73 -10.58 -20.62
C LYS A 279 -7.20 -10.63 -20.71
N ASP A 280 -6.57 -11.47 -19.89
CA ASP A 280 -5.11 -11.64 -19.85
C ASP A 280 -4.72 -13.14 -19.83
N PRO A 281 -4.77 -13.81 -21.00
CA PRO A 281 -4.54 -15.26 -21.11
C PRO A 281 -3.09 -15.68 -20.90
N ASN A 282 -2.16 -14.76 -20.82
CA ASN A 282 -0.73 -15.04 -20.61
C ASN A 282 -0.25 -14.77 -19.17
N ASN A 283 -1.13 -14.44 -18.27
CA ASN A 283 -0.80 -14.17 -16.87
C ASN A 283 -0.72 -15.47 -16.06
N ALA A 284 0.51 -15.90 -15.77
CA ALA A 284 0.79 -17.14 -15.05
C ALA A 284 0.13 -17.18 -13.65
N ILE A 285 0.01 -16.01 -12.99
CA ILE A 285 -0.55 -15.89 -11.63
C ILE A 285 -2.03 -16.28 -11.61
N LEU A 286 -2.79 -15.96 -12.66
CA LEU A 286 -4.22 -16.32 -12.74
C LEU A 286 -4.40 -17.85 -12.74
N TYR A 287 -3.59 -18.55 -13.52
CA TYR A 287 -3.61 -20.01 -13.56
C TYR A 287 -3.13 -20.63 -12.25
N TYR A 288 -2.07 -20.09 -11.64
CA TYR A 288 -1.62 -20.53 -10.32
C TYR A 288 -2.76 -20.44 -9.28
N ASN A 289 -3.45 -19.31 -9.20
CA ASN A 289 -4.53 -19.08 -8.26
C ASN A 289 -5.73 -20.01 -8.52
N LEU A 290 -6.08 -20.28 -9.78
CA LEU A 290 -7.09 -21.28 -10.11
C LEU A 290 -6.64 -22.68 -9.68
N GLY A 291 -5.38 -23.02 -9.88
CA GLY A 291 -4.81 -24.29 -9.42
C GLY A 291 -4.97 -24.48 -7.91
N VAL A 292 -4.67 -23.43 -7.11
CA VAL A 292 -4.83 -23.46 -5.66
C VAL A 292 -6.29 -23.72 -5.26
N VAL A 293 -7.24 -22.99 -5.85
CA VAL A 293 -8.66 -23.11 -5.48
C VAL A 293 -9.26 -24.42 -5.99
N SER A 294 -8.89 -24.88 -7.19
CA SER A 294 -9.33 -26.18 -7.69
C SER A 294 -8.79 -27.34 -6.83
N ALA A 295 -7.56 -27.26 -6.35
CA ALA A 295 -7.02 -28.24 -5.41
C ALA A 295 -7.81 -28.24 -4.08
N ASP A 296 -8.13 -27.07 -3.54
CA ASP A 296 -8.92 -26.94 -2.31
C ASP A 296 -10.40 -27.39 -2.46
N LEU A 297 -10.91 -27.38 -3.68
CA LEU A 297 -12.23 -27.97 -4.02
C LEU A 297 -12.17 -29.49 -4.30
N GLY A 298 -10.97 -30.09 -4.32
CA GLY A 298 -10.77 -31.50 -4.65
C GLY A 298 -10.84 -31.79 -6.17
N GLU A 299 -10.82 -30.75 -7.02
CA GLU A 299 -10.82 -30.85 -8.49
C GLU A 299 -9.40 -31.12 -9.01
N LYS A 300 -8.88 -32.30 -8.72
CA LYS A 300 -7.44 -32.61 -8.86
C LYS A 300 -6.92 -32.43 -10.29
N ASP A 301 -7.68 -32.91 -11.28
CA ASP A 301 -7.25 -32.86 -12.68
C ASP A 301 -7.19 -31.44 -13.20
N ASP A 302 -8.16 -30.59 -12.84
CA ASP A 302 -8.18 -29.19 -13.18
C ASP A 302 -6.99 -28.44 -12.51
N ALA A 303 -6.75 -28.71 -11.23
CA ALA A 303 -5.64 -28.11 -10.49
C ALA A 303 -4.27 -28.44 -11.12
N ILE A 304 -4.05 -29.70 -11.52
CA ILE A 304 -2.83 -30.12 -12.24
C ILE A 304 -2.69 -29.31 -13.53
N SER A 305 -3.74 -29.26 -14.35
CA SER A 305 -3.73 -28.54 -15.63
C SER A 305 -3.42 -27.05 -15.45
N TYR A 306 -3.97 -26.41 -14.41
CA TYR A 306 -3.72 -25.01 -14.12
C TYR A 306 -2.29 -24.77 -13.63
N TYR A 307 -1.72 -25.60 -12.75
CA TYR A 307 -0.33 -25.47 -12.34
C TYR A 307 0.63 -25.69 -13.52
N GLU A 308 0.40 -26.70 -14.37
CA GLU A 308 1.20 -26.91 -15.57
C GLU A 308 1.16 -25.71 -16.53
N LYS A 309 -0.03 -25.11 -16.69
CA LYS A 309 -0.18 -23.91 -17.52
C LYS A 309 0.56 -22.71 -16.92
N SER A 310 0.49 -22.52 -15.60
CA SER A 310 1.25 -21.48 -14.89
C SER A 310 2.75 -21.66 -15.09
N ILE A 311 3.27 -22.88 -14.92
CA ILE A 311 4.69 -23.21 -15.14
C ILE A 311 5.10 -22.91 -16.60
N GLY A 312 4.24 -23.27 -17.56
CA GLY A 312 4.50 -23.02 -18.98
C GLY A 312 4.55 -21.54 -19.35
N LEU A 313 3.84 -20.68 -18.62
CA LEU A 313 3.82 -19.23 -18.83
C LEU A 313 4.94 -18.53 -18.06
N ASP A 314 5.20 -18.94 -16.84
CA ASP A 314 6.29 -18.43 -15.99
C ASP A 314 7.06 -19.59 -15.35
N PRO A 315 8.13 -20.05 -15.97
CA PRO A 315 8.97 -21.12 -15.40
C PRO A 315 9.66 -20.75 -14.07
N ASN A 316 9.69 -19.49 -13.68
CA ASN A 316 10.28 -19.07 -12.40
C ASN A 316 9.28 -19.09 -11.23
N ASN A 317 8.01 -19.41 -11.47
CA ASN A 317 7.01 -19.52 -10.42
C ASN A 317 7.19 -20.83 -9.62
N GLU A 318 8.08 -20.80 -8.63
CA GLU A 318 8.41 -21.95 -7.76
C GLU A 318 7.18 -22.58 -7.10
N ASN A 319 6.22 -21.73 -6.67
CA ASN A 319 5.03 -22.18 -5.98
C ASN A 319 4.17 -23.10 -6.86
N SER A 320 4.14 -22.88 -8.17
CA SER A 320 3.40 -23.75 -9.10
C SER A 320 4.00 -25.16 -9.15
N TYR A 321 5.34 -25.29 -9.16
CA TYR A 321 6.00 -26.59 -9.11
C TYR A 321 5.78 -27.30 -7.78
N LEU A 322 5.97 -26.61 -6.67
CA LEU A 322 5.83 -27.19 -5.34
C LEU A 322 4.40 -27.65 -5.06
N ASN A 323 3.40 -26.83 -5.42
CA ASN A 323 1.98 -27.19 -5.26
C ASN A 323 1.58 -28.33 -6.17
N LEU A 324 2.09 -28.38 -7.41
CA LEU A 324 1.86 -29.49 -8.33
C LEU A 324 2.41 -30.80 -7.75
N VAL A 325 3.65 -30.77 -7.22
CA VAL A 325 4.25 -31.95 -6.58
C VAL A 325 3.47 -32.36 -5.34
N ALA A 326 3.08 -31.42 -4.49
CA ALA A 326 2.28 -31.69 -3.30
C ALA A 326 0.93 -32.36 -3.67
N LEU A 327 0.26 -31.87 -4.71
CA LEU A 327 -0.99 -32.42 -5.20
C LEU A 327 -0.84 -33.82 -5.79
N ILE A 328 0.25 -34.11 -6.52
CA ILE A 328 0.56 -35.46 -7.04
C ILE A 328 0.81 -36.43 -5.88
N LEU A 329 1.51 -35.99 -4.84
CA LEU A 329 1.83 -36.80 -3.65
C LEU A 329 0.65 -36.90 -2.67
N GLU A 330 -0.44 -36.21 -2.93
CA GLU A 330 -1.66 -36.33 -2.12
C GLU A 330 -2.12 -37.79 -2.11
N GLY A 331 -2.40 -38.33 -0.92
CA GLY A 331 -2.75 -39.74 -0.75
C GLY A 331 -1.56 -40.69 -0.61
N GLU A 332 -0.28 -40.25 -0.75
CA GLU A 332 0.88 -41.13 -0.50
C GLU A 332 0.86 -41.68 0.94
N GLN A 333 0.50 -40.81 1.92
CA GLN A 333 0.41 -41.23 3.32
C GLN A 333 -0.62 -42.36 3.54
N ASP A 334 -1.72 -42.35 2.80
CA ASP A 334 -2.74 -43.41 2.87
C ASP A 334 -2.20 -44.70 2.27
N ILE A 335 -1.45 -44.63 1.18
CA ILE A 335 -0.78 -45.80 0.57
C ILE A 335 0.21 -46.38 1.59
N VAL A 336 1.02 -45.59 2.22
CA VAL A 336 1.99 -46.04 3.24
C VAL A 336 1.27 -46.64 4.44
N SER A 337 0.18 -46.05 4.89
CA SER A 337 -0.64 -46.56 6.01
C SER A 337 -1.23 -47.94 5.67
N GLN A 338 -1.73 -48.09 4.44
CA GLN A 338 -2.25 -49.39 3.96
C GLN A 338 -1.10 -50.41 3.90
N MET A 339 0.06 -50.07 3.32
CA MET A 339 1.21 -50.97 3.26
C MET A 339 1.63 -51.44 4.67
N ASN A 340 1.67 -50.56 5.64
CA ASN A 340 2.04 -50.84 7.03
C ASN A 340 1.02 -51.71 7.77
N SER A 341 -0.23 -51.74 7.31
CA SER A 341 -1.32 -52.55 7.92
C SER A 341 -1.38 -53.98 7.43
N LEU A 342 -0.63 -54.32 6.34
CA LEU A 342 -0.63 -55.65 5.75
C LEU A 342 0.13 -56.67 6.61
N GLY A 343 -0.35 -57.91 6.58
CA GLY A 343 0.32 -59.06 7.19
C GLY A 343 1.38 -59.67 6.28
N THR A 344 1.63 -60.98 6.53
CA THR A 344 2.66 -61.73 5.78
C THR A 344 2.03 -62.81 4.89
N SER A 345 0.73 -62.79 4.68
CA SER A 345 0.06 -63.78 3.79
C SER A 345 0.46 -63.54 2.33
N ARG A 346 0.24 -64.55 1.48
CA ARG A 346 0.48 -64.41 0.04
C ARG A 346 -0.39 -63.28 -0.57
N ALA A 347 -1.60 -63.10 -0.09
CA ALA A 347 -2.51 -62.05 -0.52
C ALA A 347 -1.97 -60.65 -0.08
N ASP A 348 -1.49 -60.57 1.16
CA ASP A 348 -0.90 -59.33 1.67
C ASP A 348 0.35 -58.92 0.89
N ASN A 349 1.21 -59.88 0.56
CA ASN A 349 2.41 -59.63 -0.25
C ASN A 349 2.06 -59.08 -1.65
N LEU A 350 1.07 -59.70 -2.32
CA LEU A 350 0.59 -59.18 -3.61
C LEU A 350 0.03 -57.75 -3.48
N LYS A 351 -0.73 -57.49 -2.43
CA LYS A 351 -1.28 -56.13 -2.17
C LYS A 351 -0.19 -55.11 -1.86
N TYR A 352 0.84 -55.54 -1.13
CA TYR A 352 2.01 -54.73 -0.85
C TYR A 352 2.74 -54.31 -2.15
N ASP A 353 2.95 -55.25 -3.07
CA ASP A 353 3.57 -54.99 -4.35
C ASP A 353 2.76 -54.02 -5.21
N GLU A 354 1.42 -54.19 -5.25
CA GLU A 354 0.50 -53.23 -5.92
C GLU A 354 0.63 -51.81 -5.34
N LEU A 355 0.58 -51.68 -4.02
CA LEU A 355 0.69 -50.37 -3.34
C LEU A 355 2.07 -49.72 -3.52
N LYS A 356 3.11 -50.57 -3.55
CA LYS A 356 4.46 -50.11 -3.85
C LYS A 356 4.58 -49.54 -5.26
N GLU A 357 4.04 -50.26 -6.25
CA GLU A 357 4.01 -49.76 -7.64
C GLU A 357 3.22 -48.46 -7.77
N LEU A 358 2.06 -48.36 -7.09
CA LEU A 358 1.26 -47.14 -7.07
C LEU A 358 2.09 -45.95 -6.51
N ARG A 359 2.76 -46.15 -5.38
CA ARG A 359 3.64 -45.16 -4.77
C ARG A 359 4.80 -44.76 -5.68
N GLU A 360 5.46 -45.72 -6.30
CA GLU A 360 6.55 -45.45 -7.25
C GLU A 360 6.07 -44.67 -8.47
N ASN A 361 4.81 -44.87 -8.92
CA ASN A 361 4.26 -44.12 -10.03
C ASN A 361 4.01 -42.63 -9.67
N LEU A 362 3.60 -42.33 -8.43
CA LEU A 362 3.52 -40.91 -7.95
C LEU A 362 4.92 -40.27 -8.00
N TYR A 363 5.93 -40.97 -7.54
CA TYR A 363 7.30 -40.45 -7.53
C TYR A 363 7.85 -40.23 -8.95
N LYS A 364 7.58 -41.13 -9.89
CA LYS A 364 7.99 -41.00 -11.30
C LYS A 364 7.41 -39.72 -11.94
N GLN A 365 6.22 -39.32 -11.53
CA GLN A 365 5.61 -38.05 -11.98
C GLN A 365 6.29 -36.83 -11.35
N CYS A 366 6.65 -36.89 -10.07
CA CYS A 366 7.27 -35.77 -9.35
C CYS A 366 8.74 -35.50 -9.75
N ILE A 367 9.50 -36.54 -10.07
CA ILE A 367 10.96 -36.44 -10.36
C ILE A 367 11.26 -35.40 -11.45
N PRO A 368 10.66 -35.40 -12.64
CA PRO A 368 10.97 -34.40 -13.66
C PRO A 368 10.60 -32.98 -13.21
N ILE A 369 9.45 -32.79 -12.56
CA ILE A 369 8.99 -31.49 -12.07
C ILE A 369 9.98 -30.88 -11.07
N LEU A 370 10.45 -31.70 -10.11
CA LEU A 370 11.43 -31.27 -9.12
C LEU A 370 12.79 -30.98 -9.75
N LYS A 371 13.23 -31.79 -10.73
CA LYS A 371 14.48 -31.53 -11.47
C LYS A 371 14.42 -30.22 -12.24
N ASP A 372 13.32 -29.91 -12.87
CA ASP A 372 13.14 -28.66 -13.60
C ASP A 372 13.26 -27.49 -12.64
N LEU A 373 12.57 -27.51 -11.50
CA LEU A 373 12.68 -26.44 -10.48
C LEU A 373 14.10 -26.29 -9.93
N ILE A 374 14.79 -27.42 -9.65
CA ILE A 374 16.19 -27.41 -9.17
C ILE A 374 17.11 -26.78 -10.23
N SER A 375 16.89 -27.07 -11.51
CA SER A 375 17.71 -26.52 -12.60
C SER A 375 17.59 -25.02 -12.76
N ILE A 376 16.49 -24.43 -12.31
CA ILE A 376 16.21 -22.98 -12.41
C ILE A 376 16.97 -22.21 -11.31
N ASN A 377 16.86 -22.64 -10.06
CA ASN A 377 17.36 -21.83 -8.92
C ASN A 377 17.89 -22.63 -7.72
N ASN A 378 18.12 -23.94 -7.89
CA ASN A 378 18.54 -24.82 -6.80
C ASN A 378 17.59 -24.78 -5.56
N ASN A 379 16.29 -24.74 -5.77
CA ASN A 379 15.30 -24.66 -4.69
C ASN A 379 15.53 -25.75 -3.63
N ILE A 380 15.74 -25.33 -2.38
CA ILE A 380 16.10 -26.21 -1.25
C ILE A 380 14.98 -27.23 -0.95
N GLU A 381 13.72 -26.82 -1.04
CA GLU A 381 12.57 -27.69 -0.78
C GLU A 381 12.46 -28.77 -1.86
N ALA A 382 12.66 -28.40 -3.12
CA ALA A 382 12.70 -29.35 -4.23
C ALA A 382 13.85 -30.33 -4.09
N ILE A 383 15.06 -29.90 -3.72
CA ILE A 383 16.22 -30.76 -3.47
C ILE A 383 15.92 -31.76 -2.35
N ARG A 384 15.36 -31.29 -1.23
CA ARG A 384 15.01 -32.16 -0.08
C ARG A 384 13.94 -33.19 -0.47
N THR A 385 12.91 -32.76 -1.18
CA THR A 385 11.82 -33.65 -1.63
C THR A 385 12.36 -34.69 -2.59
N LEU A 386 13.18 -34.30 -3.57
CA LEU A 386 13.75 -35.23 -4.55
C LEU A 386 14.73 -36.22 -3.88
N MET A 387 15.52 -35.75 -2.90
CA MET A 387 16.41 -36.60 -2.10
C MET A 387 15.61 -37.69 -1.37
N ASN A 388 14.49 -37.32 -0.72
CA ASN A 388 13.62 -38.27 -0.02
C ASN A 388 12.99 -39.28 -0.98
N ILE A 389 12.54 -38.83 -2.16
CA ILE A 389 12.00 -39.71 -3.22
C ILE A 389 13.07 -40.73 -3.64
N TYR A 390 14.29 -40.29 -3.98
CA TYR A 390 15.38 -41.18 -4.38
C TYR A 390 15.77 -42.17 -3.28
N GLY A 391 15.81 -41.72 -2.02
CA GLY A 391 16.04 -42.62 -0.87
C GLY A 391 14.97 -43.69 -0.75
N THR A 392 13.69 -43.35 -1.02
CA THR A 392 12.56 -44.28 -0.91
C THR A 392 12.55 -45.33 -2.04
N ILE A 393 12.87 -44.90 -3.28
CA ILE A 393 12.91 -45.85 -4.42
C ILE A 393 14.23 -46.61 -4.54
N GLY A 394 15.22 -46.34 -3.66
CA GLY A 394 16.52 -46.97 -3.64
C GLY A 394 17.53 -46.47 -4.69
N ASP A 395 17.29 -45.29 -5.28
CA ASP A 395 18.27 -44.66 -6.17
C ASP A 395 19.36 -43.93 -5.35
N ASN A 396 20.39 -44.71 -4.98
CA ASN A 396 21.52 -44.19 -4.18
C ASN A 396 22.31 -43.12 -4.93
N THR A 397 22.36 -43.16 -6.24
CA THR A 397 23.09 -42.16 -7.04
C THR A 397 22.40 -40.81 -6.99
N GLY A 398 21.12 -40.78 -7.29
CA GLY A 398 20.27 -39.57 -7.20
C GLY A 398 20.24 -39.01 -5.78
N TYR A 399 20.11 -39.89 -4.76
CA TYR A 399 20.17 -39.49 -3.37
C TYR A 399 21.45 -38.70 -3.02
N MET A 400 22.63 -39.26 -3.39
CA MET A 400 23.91 -38.64 -3.11
C MET A 400 24.12 -37.34 -3.88
N GLU A 401 23.61 -37.26 -5.12
CA GLU A 401 23.61 -36.02 -5.90
C GLU A 401 22.85 -34.92 -5.19
N MET A 402 21.61 -35.15 -4.79
CA MET A 402 20.78 -34.18 -4.06
C MET A 402 21.40 -33.81 -2.70
N LYS A 403 21.94 -34.76 -1.99
CA LYS A 403 22.66 -34.50 -0.73
C LYS A 403 23.83 -33.54 -0.92
N ASN A 404 24.65 -33.78 -1.94
CA ASN A 404 25.81 -32.91 -2.23
C ASN A 404 25.37 -31.49 -2.64
N LEU A 405 24.25 -31.36 -3.40
CA LEU A 405 23.67 -30.05 -3.72
C LEU A 405 23.22 -29.30 -2.46
N LEU A 406 22.61 -30.02 -1.51
CA LEU A 406 22.13 -29.41 -0.27
C LEU A 406 23.30 -28.90 0.60
N GLU A 407 24.39 -29.73 0.71
CA GLU A 407 25.60 -29.39 1.47
C GLU A 407 26.40 -28.20 0.87
N GLN A 408 26.18 -27.86 -0.39
CA GLN A 408 26.78 -26.68 -1.05
C GLN A 408 26.01 -25.36 -0.78
N GLN A 409 24.82 -25.46 -0.22
CA GLN A 409 23.97 -24.29 0.08
C GLN A 409 24.02 -23.87 1.56
N ASP A 410 24.53 -24.72 2.44
CA ASP A 410 24.81 -24.43 3.84
C ASP A 410 26.21 -23.77 3.99
#